data_5335d5ec1485a302ccee8d561e475b7f
#
_entry.id   5335d5ec1485a302ccee8d561e475b7f
#
_cell.length_a   1.000
_cell.length_b   1.000
_cell.length_c   1.000
_cell.angle_alpha   90.00
_cell.angle_beta   90.00
_cell.angle_gamma   90.00
#
_symmetry.space_group_name_H-M   'P 1'
#
loop_
_entity.id
_entity.type
_entity.pdbx_description
1 polymer ?
#
loop_
_entity_poly.entity_id
_entity_poly.type
_entity_poly.pdbx_seq_one_letter_code
_entity_poly.pdbx_strand_id
1 'polypeptide(L)'
;RINEAYQLYKTIKERNLSTYTSADCVSACYLAFLAGRERYLGEGGRLGFHSTSIGELSGEVAKELNDEVRQTLRTHGVPSSFIDRALSTSPKDMWYPSKDELLEAKVIDSVVDSRYFGLSGVTQWRDAHEIESWLLAIPIYSALAQYDQQNYTKLRNILVSGIQKGRAQIEIQNDIRSIFVGQLIPTYLKKSPDEALIRYWHSQIAEMKHLAKLNPQHCADFAFPQFAKSAQDLQRLLPKDLQKEDMDALTAVVKGVATNPQGYGSSPKIQTDLEAAVMRVAQKYPWALDVVQNPANHKDDPASLCGAVIALYSEVLAIPNSSRSGAVLRYMLNE
;
A
#
# COMPACT_ATOMS: atom_id res chain seq x y z
N ARG A 1 -13.79 12.36 4.72
CA ARG A 1 -14.06 10.90 4.68
C ARG A 1 -15.55 10.56 4.77
N ILE A 2 -16.35 11.22 5.65
CA ILE A 2 -17.78 10.90 5.77
C ILE A 2 -18.55 11.36 4.52
N ASN A 3 -18.20 12.52 3.95
CA ASN A 3 -18.81 13.04 2.72
C ASN A 3 -18.55 12.12 1.52
N GLU A 4 -17.34 11.58 1.39
CA GLU A 4 -17.01 10.63 0.34
C GLU A 4 -17.80 9.32 0.51
N ALA A 5 -17.98 8.85 1.73
CA ALA A 5 -18.80 7.68 2.01
C ALA A 5 -20.27 7.89 1.59
N TYR A 6 -20.83 9.06 1.84
CA TYR A 6 -22.19 9.39 1.40
C TYR A 6 -22.29 9.55 -0.12
N GLN A 7 -21.27 10.07 -0.81
CA GLN A 7 -21.24 10.08 -2.28
C GLN A 7 -21.24 8.64 -2.86
N LEU A 8 -20.42 7.76 -2.27
CA LEU A 8 -20.44 6.34 -2.62
C LEU A 8 -21.78 5.69 -2.32
N TYR A 9 -22.35 5.96 -1.12
CA TYR A 9 -23.67 5.49 -0.73
C TYR A 9 -24.72 5.84 -1.80
N LYS A 10 -24.78 7.10 -2.20
CA LYS A 10 -25.72 7.58 -3.22
C LYS A 10 -25.51 6.84 -4.56
N THR A 11 -24.29 6.77 -5.03
CA THR A 11 -23.94 6.09 -6.28
C THR A 11 -24.33 4.60 -6.26
N ILE A 12 -24.07 3.89 -5.15
CA ILE A 12 -24.41 2.47 -4.98
C ILE A 12 -25.93 2.28 -5.04
N LYS A 13 -26.69 3.15 -4.34
CA LYS A 13 -28.15 3.15 -4.34
C LYS A 13 -28.72 3.44 -5.73
N GLU A 14 -28.28 4.51 -6.38
CA GLU A 14 -28.75 4.91 -7.71
C GLU A 14 -28.52 3.83 -8.77
N ARG A 15 -27.39 3.12 -8.67
CA ARG A 15 -27.03 2.05 -9.60
C ARG A 15 -27.53 0.68 -9.17
N ASN A 16 -28.25 0.57 -8.06
CA ASN A 16 -28.78 -0.67 -7.51
C ASN A 16 -27.71 -1.79 -7.38
N LEU A 17 -26.51 -1.41 -6.89
CA LEU A 17 -25.38 -2.33 -6.78
C LEU A 17 -25.48 -3.16 -5.49
N SER A 18 -24.93 -4.38 -5.51
CA SER A 18 -24.62 -5.14 -4.31
C SER A 18 -23.25 -4.74 -3.77
N THR A 19 -23.04 -4.88 -2.45
CA THR A 19 -21.76 -4.59 -1.81
C THR A 19 -21.14 -5.83 -1.20
N TYR A 20 -19.81 -5.87 -1.23
CA TYR A 20 -19.01 -6.96 -0.69
C TYR A 20 -17.75 -6.43 -0.02
N THR A 21 -17.37 -7.02 1.11
CA THR A 21 -16.03 -6.87 1.69
C THR A 21 -15.54 -8.16 2.29
N SER A 22 -14.27 -8.50 2.06
CA SER A 22 -13.55 -9.61 2.70
C SER A 22 -12.48 -9.14 3.69
N ALA A 23 -12.42 -7.83 3.91
CA ALA A 23 -11.47 -7.16 4.80
C ALA A 23 -12.20 -6.25 5.78
N ASP A 24 -11.44 -5.50 6.57
CA ASP A 24 -11.99 -4.51 7.50
C ASP A 24 -12.66 -3.36 6.73
N CYS A 25 -13.94 -3.15 6.98
CA CYS A 25 -14.70 -2.00 6.52
C CYS A 25 -15.21 -1.25 7.75
N VAL A 26 -14.46 -0.24 8.17
CA VAL A 26 -14.64 0.44 9.45
C VAL A 26 -15.02 1.91 9.29
N SER A 27 -15.67 2.48 10.30
CA SER A 27 -16.02 3.90 10.34
C SER A 27 -16.84 4.30 9.10
N ALA A 28 -16.51 5.37 8.38
CA ALA A 28 -17.24 5.83 7.21
C ALA A 28 -17.42 4.75 6.10
N CYS A 29 -16.59 3.71 6.07
CA CYS A 29 -16.69 2.63 5.09
C CYS A 29 -18.02 1.86 5.18
N TYR A 30 -18.48 1.55 6.39
CA TYR A 30 -19.73 0.78 6.54
C TYR A 30 -20.97 1.53 6.03
N LEU A 31 -20.94 2.87 5.98
CA LEU A 31 -22.03 3.65 5.38
C LEU A 31 -22.16 3.35 3.89
N ALA A 32 -21.06 3.36 3.15
CA ALA A 32 -21.06 2.99 1.74
C ALA A 32 -21.49 1.51 1.56
N PHE A 33 -21.00 0.62 2.42
CA PHE A 33 -21.35 -0.80 2.40
C PHE A 33 -22.85 -1.03 2.60
N LEU A 34 -23.49 -0.30 3.53
CA LEU A 34 -24.92 -0.39 3.80
C LEU A 34 -25.81 -0.02 2.59
N ALA A 35 -25.28 0.77 1.65
CA ALA A 35 -26.02 1.17 0.46
C ALA A 35 -26.32 0.00 -0.49
N GLY A 36 -25.66 -1.13 -0.33
CA GLY A 36 -25.84 -2.31 -1.16
C GLY A 36 -27.29 -2.82 -1.17
N ARG A 37 -27.77 -3.20 -2.37
CA ARG A 37 -29.04 -3.93 -2.52
C ARG A 37 -28.98 -5.25 -1.75
N GLU A 38 -27.86 -5.94 -1.89
CA GLU A 38 -27.45 -7.11 -1.14
C GLU A 38 -26.06 -6.84 -0.58
N ARG A 39 -25.84 -7.20 0.67
CA ARG A 39 -24.63 -6.87 1.44
C ARG A 39 -23.96 -8.15 1.90
N TYR A 40 -22.84 -8.46 1.28
CA TYR A 40 -22.12 -9.70 1.49
C TYR A 40 -20.84 -9.46 2.30
N LEU A 41 -20.68 -10.22 3.40
CA LEU A 41 -19.44 -10.22 4.18
C LEU A 41 -18.66 -11.50 3.91
N GLY A 42 -17.43 -11.37 3.46
CA GLY A 42 -16.52 -12.53 3.34
C GLY A 42 -16.17 -13.12 4.72
N GLU A 43 -15.83 -14.39 4.78
CA GLU A 43 -15.48 -15.08 6.03
C GLU A 43 -14.38 -14.38 6.83
N GLY A 44 -13.41 -13.75 6.16
CA GLY A 44 -12.34 -12.96 6.80
C GLY A 44 -12.71 -11.49 7.04
N GLY A 45 -13.86 -11.02 6.55
CA GLY A 45 -14.26 -9.62 6.65
C GLY A 45 -14.82 -9.24 8.03
N ARG A 46 -14.63 -7.96 8.38
CA ARG A 46 -15.20 -7.37 9.60
C ARG A 46 -15.79 -5.99 9.32
N LEU A 47 -16.90 -5.68 9.97
CA LEU A 47 -17.44 -4.31 10.01
C LEU A 47 -17.16 -3.70 11.37
N GLY A 48 -16.64 -2.48 11.39
CA GLY A 48 -16.30 -1.79 12.63
C GLY A 48 -17.06 -0.48 12.79
N PHE A 49 -17.59 -0.27 14.00
CA PHE A 49 -18.47 0.85 14.34
C PHE A 49 -17.89 1.67 15.49
N HIS A 50 -18.06 2.97 15.40
CA HIS A 50 -17.81 3.94 16.47
C HIS A 50 -18.59 5.23 16.21
N SER A 51 -18.74 6.06 17.24
CA SER A 51 -19.35 7.39 17.10
C SER A 51 -18.48 8.32 16.24
N THR A 52 -19.12 9.23 15.53
CA THR A 52 -18.42 10.20 14.68
C THR A 52 -17.68 11.23 15.55
N SER A 53 -16.43 11.57 15.15
CA SER A 53 -15.69 12.72 15.66
C SER A 53 -15.12 13.54 14.51
N ILE A 54 -15.07 14.85 14.68
CA ILE A 54 -14.44 15.77 13.72
C ILE A 54 -13.42 16.61 14.48
N GLY A 55 -12.24 16.05 14.72
CA GLY A 55 -11.13 16.76 15.39
C GLY A 55 -11.58 17.46 16.68
N GLU A 56 -11.23 18.76 16.83
CA GLU A 56 -11.61 19.61 17.96
C GLU A 56 -12.92 20.39 17.74
N LEU A 57 -13.68 20.11 16.64
CA LEU A 57 -14.92 20.82 16.35
C LEU A 57 -16.00 20.47 17.36
N SER A 58 -16.87 21.46 17.62
CA SER A 58 -17.89 21.46 18.67
C SER A 58 -18.70 20.17 18.73
N GLY A 59 -19.04 19.73 19.95
CA GLY A 59 -19.87 18.55 20.18
C GLY A 59 -21.21 18.56 19.46
N GLU A 60 -21.70 19.73 19.03
CA GLU A 60 -22.94 19.92 18.28
C GLU A 60 -22.86 19.33 16.86
N VAL A 61 -21.78 19.63 16.10
CA VAL A 61 -21.57 19.09 14.75
C VAL A 61 -21.37 17.56 14.79
N ALA A 62 -20.64 17.04 15.77
CA ALA A 62 -20.50 15.60 15.97
C ALA A 62 -21.84 14.93 16.30
N LYS A 63 -22.72 15.60 17.05
CA LYS A 63 -24.05 15.13 17.37
C LYS A 63 -24.93 15.08 16.11
N GLU A 64 -24.96 16.13 15.31
CA GLU A 64 -25.72 16.16 14.05
C GLU A 64 -25.31 15.00 13.12
N LEU A 65 -23.99 14.76 12.96
CA LEU A 65 -23.50 13.67 12.15
C LEU A 65 -23.86 12.28 12.72
N ASN A 66 -23.84 12.11 14.04
CA ASN A 66 -24.29 10.88 14.65
C ASN A 66 -25.81 10.67 14.47
N ASP A 67 -26.60 11.74 14.48
CA ASP A 67 -28.04 11.67 14.21
C ASP A 67 -28.32 11.32 12.74
N GLU A 68 -27.53 11.84 11.80
CA GLU A 68 -27.60 11.48 10.37
C GLU A 68 -27.24 10.00 10.15
N VAL A 69 -26.14 9.52 10.77
CA VAL A 69 -25.75 8.11 10.76
C VAL A 69 -26.83 7.23 11.38
N ARG A 70 -27.40 7.64 12.52
CA ARG A 70 -28.52 6.96 13.17
C ARG A 70 -29.72 6.82 12.25
N GLN A 71 -30.07 7.88 11.55
CA GLN A 71 -31.17 7.86 10.59
C GLN A 71 -30.87 6.92 9.42
N THR A 72 -29.65 6.94 8.89
CA THR A 72 -29.21 6.04 7.81
C THR A 72 -29.34 4.58 8.23
N LEU A 73 -28.86 4.21 9.41
CA LEU A 73 -28.98 2.84 9.95
C LEU A 73 -30.44 2.43 10.10
N ARG A 74 -31.30 3.32 10.62
CA ARG A 74 -32.75 3.07 10.75
C ARG A 74 -33.44 2.82 9.42
N THR A 75 -33.09 3.55 8.37
CA THR A 75 -33.70 3.35 7.03
C THR A 75 -33.34 2.00 6.42
N HIS A 76 -32.25 1.37 6.90
CA HIS A 76 -31.87 0.00 6.55
C HIS A 76 -32.48 -1.08 7.47
N GLY A 77 -33.32 -0.69 8.41
CA GLY A 77 -33.99 -1.61 9.32
C GLY A 77 -33.10 -2.16 10.45
N VAL A 78 -31.97 -1.47 10.72
CA VAL A 78 -31.05 -1.85 11.81
C VAL A 78 -31.74 -1.56 13.16
N PRO A 79 -31.76 -2.52 14.12
CA PRO A 79 -32.39 -2.34 15.42
C PRO A 79 -31.76 -1.22 16.24
N SER A 80 -32.59 -0.51 17.04
CA SER A 80 -32.13 0.59 17.89
C SER A 80 -31.03 0.18 18.86
N SER A 81 -31.11 -1.01 19.45
CA SER A 81 -30.07 -1.54 20.35
C SER A 81 -28.69 -1.66 19.70
N PHE A 82 -28.65 -2.11 18.45
CA PHE A 82 -27.40 -2.17 17.68
C PHE A 82 -26.87 -0.76 17.39
N ILE A 83 -27.76 0.15 16.93
CA ILE A 83 -27.42 1.54 16.62
C ILE A 83 -26.85 2.25 17.86
N ASP A 84 -27.52 2.07 19.01
CA ASP A 84 -27.09 2.72 20.26
C ASP A 84 -25.71 2.21 20.69
N ARG A 85 -25.42 0.91 20.57
CA ARG A 85 -24.11 0.35 20.84
C ARG A 85 -23.04 0.88 19.86
N ALA A 86 -23.35 0.91 18.57
CA ALA A 86 -22.44 1.43 17.53
C ALA A 86 -22.06 2.89 17.81
N LEU A 87 -23.04 3.76 18.14
CA LEU A 87 -22.83 5.18 18.34
C LEU A 87 -22.41 5.57 19.77
N SER A 88 -22.48 4.64 20.74
CA SER A 88 -21.90 4.83 22.08
C SER A 88 -20.43 4.42 22.15
N THR A 89 -19.92 3.69 21.16
CA THR A 89 -18.49 3.36 21.07
C THR A 89 -17.68 4.63 20.84
N SER A 90 -16.68 4.86 21.67
CA SER A 90 -15.82 6.05 21.60
C SER A 90 -15.16 6.18 20.21
N PRO A 91 -14.96 7.40 19.68
CA PRO A 91 -14.22 7.61 18.43
C PRO A 91 -12.77 7.09 18.44
N LYS A 92 -12.22 6.84 19.63
CA LYS A 92 -10.85 6.27 19.80
C LYS A 92 -10.86 4.75 19.84
N ASP A 93 -12.03 4.13 19.95
CA ASP A 93 -12.23 2.70 20.01
C ASP A 93 -12.99 2.21 18.78
N MET A 94 -13.07 0.89 18.60
CA MET A 94 -13.80 0.27 17.51
C MET A 94 -14.55 -0.96 18.02
N TRP A 95 -15.86 -0.97 17.83
CA TRP A 95 -16.67 -2.15 18.09
C TRP A 95 -16.80 -2.99 16.82
N TYR A 96 -16.42 -4.24 16.91
CA TYR A 96 -16.55 -5.23 15.84
C TYR A 96 -17.62 -6.25 16.29
N PRO A 97 -18.87 -6.13 15.79
CA PRO A 97 -19.91 -7.15 16.03
C PRO A 97 -19.48 -8.49 15.43
N SER A 98 -19.95 -9.58 16.04
CA SER A 98 -19.87 -10.90 15.43
C SER A 98 -20.69 -10.97 14.14
N LYS A 99 -20.43 -11.97 13.30
CA LYS A 99 -21.20 -12.19 12.06
C LYS A 99 -22.67 -12.44 12.34
N ASP A 100 -22.96 -13.16 13.41
CA ASP A 100 -24.34 -13.44 13.84
C ASP A 100 -25.05 -12.15 14.29
N GLU A 101 -24.40 -11.30 15.09
CA GLU A 101 -24.93 -9.97 15.45
C GLU A 101 -25.20 -9.10 14.21
N LEU A 102 -24.32 -9.16 13.19
CA LEU A 102 -24.49 -8.40 11.94
C LEU A 102 -25.67 -8.92 11.10
N LEU A 103 -25.87 -10.24 11.04
CA LEU A 103 -27.01 -10.89 10.36
C LEU A 103 -28.32 -10.56 11.07
N GLU A 104 -28.39 -10.75 12.40
CA GLU A 104 -29.57 -10.46 13.22
C GLU A 104 -29.94 -8.96 13.11
N ALA A 105 -28.96 -8.09 13.12
CA ALA A 105 -29.17 -6.65 12.97
C ALA A 105 -29.48 -6.22 11.54
N LYS A 106 -29.51 -7.14 10.58
CA LYS A 106 -29.72 -6.84 9.14
C LYS A 106 -28.71 -5.83 8.58
N VAL A 107 -27.51 -5.81 9.11
CA VAL A 107 -26.39 -5.02 8.58
C VAL A 107 -25.80 -5.70 7.38
N ILE A 108 -25.75 -7.03 7.39
CA ILE A 108 -25.37 -7.88 6.25
C ILE A 108 -26.51 -8.83 5.90
N ASP A 109 -26.57 -9.28 4.67
CA ASP A 109 -27.57 -10.23 4.21
C ASP A 109 -27.05 -11.67 4.21
N SER A 110 -25.74 -11.85 4.02
CA SER A 110 -25.10 -13.17 4.16
C SER A 110 -23.60 -13.09 4.39
N VAL A 111 -23.06 -14.14 5.02
CA VAL A 111 -21.63 -14.42 5.06
C VAL A 111 -21.31 -15.38 3.93
N VAL A 112 -20.24 -15.08 3.15
CA VAL A 112 -19.87 -15.84 1.96
C VAL A 112 -18.42 -16.29 1.99
N ASP A 113 -18.16 -17.47 1.45
CA ASP A 113 -16.81 -17.93 1.22
C ASP A 113 -16.19 -17.11 0.08
N SER A 114 -15.23 -16.25 0.44
CA SER A 114 -14.57 -15.33 -0.48
C SER A 114 -13.91 -16.05 -1.68
N ARG A 115 -13.58 -17.34 -1.55
CA ARG A 115 -12.96 -18.15 -2.62
C ARG A 115 -13.90 -18.41 -3.78
N TYR A 116 -15.21 -18.49 -3.50
CA TYR A 116 -16.23 -18.88 -4.47
C TYR A 116 -17.23 -17.77 -4.78
N PHE A 117 -17.10 -16.63 -4.13
CA PHE A 117 -18.05 -15.54 -4.28
C PHE A 117 -17.71 -14.64 -5.48
N GLY A 118 -18.61 -14.58 -6.46
CA GLY A 118 -18.37 -13.89 -7.73
C GLY A 118 -18.07 -12.38 -7.64
N LEU A 119 -18.53 -11.70 -6.57
CA LEU A 119 -18.26 -10.28 -6.33
C LEU A 119 -16.95 -10.03 -5.58
N SER A 120 -16.24 -11.07 -5.16
CA SER A 120 -15.03 -10.93 -4.35
C SER A 120 -13.89 -10.17 -5.04
N GLY A 121 -13.97 -10.00 -6.37
CA GLY A 121 -12.85 -9.49 -7.18
C GLY A 121 -11.65 -10.45 -7.19
N VAL A 122 -11.68 -11.48 -6.36
CA VAL A 122 -10.82 -12.64 -6.48
C VAL A 122 -11.38 -13.41 -7.65
N THR A 123 -10.63 -13.49 -8.74
CA THR A 123 -10.90 -14.44 -9.81
C THR A 123 -11.18 -15.77 -9.10
N GLN A 124 -12.25 -16.46 -9.48
CA GLN A 124 -12.57 -17.77 -8.90
C GLN A 124 -11.46 -18.75 -9.29
N TRP A 125 -10.34 -18.70 -8.59
CA TRP A 125 -9.27 -19.65 -8.78
C TRP A 125 -9.73 -20.97 -8.18
N ARG A 126 -10.14 -21.86 -9.05
CA ARG A 126 -10.67 -23.17 -8.66
C ARG A 126 -9.59 -24.08 -8.14
N ASP A 127 -8.34 -23.84 -8.59
CA ASP A 127 -7.21 -24.70 -8.21
C ASP A 127 -5.86 -23.94 -8.21
N ALA A 128 -4.82 -24.63 -7.76
CA ALA A 128 -3.47 -24.10 -7.69
C ALA A 128 -2.88 -23.79 -9.08
N HIS A 129 -3.35 -24.44 -10.14
CA HIS A 129 -2.88 -24.23 -11.50
C HIS A 129 -3.38 -22.90 -12.07
N GLU A 130 -4.64 -22.55 -11.82
CA GLU A 130 -5.18 -21.24 -12.21
C GLU A 130 -4.46 -20.09 -11.50
N ILE A 131 -4.16 -20.26 -10.19
CA ILE A 131 -3.36 -19.29 -9.42
C ILE A 131 -1.96 -19.15 -10.03
N GLU A 132 -1.32 -20.26 -10.38
CA GLU A 132 0.01 -20.26 -10.97
C GLU A 132 0.03 -19.58 -12.35
N SER A 133 -0.95 -19.90 -13.19
CA SER A 133 -1.10 -19.26 -14.51
C SER A 133 -1.25 -17.75 -14.40
N TRP A 134 -2.05 -17.28 -13.43
CA TRP A 134 -2.22 -15.86 -13.15
C TRP A 134 -0.92 -15.22 -12.62
N LEU A 135 -0.22 -15.86 -11.69
CA LEU A 135 1.07 -15.36 -11.19
C LEU A 135 2.10 -15.20 -12.32
N LEU A 136 2.22 -16.23 -13.17
CA LEU A 136 3.17 -16.23 -14.28
C LEU A 136 2.83 -15.18 -15.37
N ALA A 137 1.60 -14.69 -15.43
CA ALA A 137 1.22 -13.56 -16.28
C ALA A 137 1.75 -12.22 -15.76
N ILE A 138 2.18 -12.13 -14.50
CA ILE A 138 2.76 -10.93 -13.90
C ILE A 138 4.28 -10.96 -14.12
N PRO A 139 4.91 -9.96 -14.79
CA PRO A 139 6.31 -10.00 -15.20
C PRO A 139 7.29 -10.34 -14.08
N ILE A 140 7.13 -9.77 -12.89
CA ILE A 140 8.03 -9.99 -11.76
C ILE A 140 7.96 -11.44 -11.24
N TYR A 141 6.76 -12.03 -11.16
CA TYR A 141 6.61 -13.43 -10.74
C TYR A 141 7.12 -14.41 -11.80
N SER A 142 6.92 -14.09 -13.09
CA SER A 142 7.52 -14.84 -14.19
C SER A 142 9.05 -14.82 -14.12
N ALA A 143 9.64 -13.66 -13.86
CA ALA A 143 11.09 -13.55 -13.66
C ALA A 143 11.57 -14.34 -12.44
N LEU A 144 10.88 -14.27 -11.31
CA LEU A 144 11.21 -15.07 -10.13
C LEU A 144 11.11 -16.58 -10.44
N ALA A 145 10.06 -17.03 -11.12
CA ALA A 145 9.90 -18.43 -11.50
C ALA A 145 11.05 -18.92 -12.39
N GLN A 146 11.56 -18.06 -13.27
CA GLN A 146 12.65 -18.39 -14.16
C GLN A 146 14.04 -18.32 -13.50
N TYR A 147 14.26 -17.31 -12.65
CA TYR A 147 15.61 -16.94 -12.18
C TYR A 147 15.83 -17.16 -10.68
N ASP A 148 14.76 -17.27 -9.88
CA ASP A 148 14.82 -17.54 -8.43
C ASP A 148 13.63 -18.39 -7.98
N GLN A 149 13.65 -19.65 -8.39
CA GLN A 149 12.60 -20.63 -8.14
C GLN A 149 12.28 -20.80 -6.65
N GLN A 150 13.27 -20.62 -5.77
CA GLN A 150 13.08 -20.76 -4.34
C GLN A 150 12.15 -19.67 -3.80
N ASN A 151 12.44 -18.42 -4.12
CA ASN A 151 11.62 -17.28 -3.69
C ASN A 151 10.27 -17.23 -4.42
N TYR A 152 10.21 -17.60 -5.70
CA TYR A 152 8.94 -17.80 -6.39
C TYR A 152 8.04 -18.79 -5.64
N THR A 153 8.57 -19.98 -5.33
CA THR A 153 7.82 -21.04 -4.62
C THR A 153 7.35 -20.56 -3.25
N LYS A 154 8.19 -19.83 -2.52
CA LYS A 154 7.81 -19.26 -1.22
C LYS A 154 6.62 -18.32 -1.35
N LEU A 155 6.64 -17.35 -2.26
CA LEU A 155 5.56 -16.38 -2.48
C LEU A 155 4.28 -17.06 -2.99
N ARG A 156 4.43 -17.97 -3.97
CA ARG A 156 3.33 -18.79 -4.50
C ARG A 156 2.62 -19.56 -3.38
N ASN A 157 3.40 -20.23 -2.51
CA ASN A 157 2.82 -21.04 -1.43
C ASN A 157 2.07 -20.18 -0.39
N ILE A 158 2.52 -18.98 -0.11
CA ILE A 158 1.78 -18.03 0.76
C ILE A 158 0.43 -17.70 0.12
N LEU A 159 0.40 -17.37 -1.16
CA LEU A 159 -0.82 -17.06 -1.89
C LEU A 159 -1.77 -18.27 -1.94
N VAL A 160 -1.29 -19.41 -2.42
CA VAL A 160 -2.10 -20.63 -2.56
C VAL A 160 -2.63 -21.09 -1.21
N SER A 161 -1.76 -21.21 -0.20
CA SER A 161 -2.17 -21.60 1.15
C SER A 161 -3.12 -20.61 1.79
N GLY A 162 -2.89 -19.30 1.58
CA GLY A 162 -3.78 -18.25 2.09
C GLY A 162 -5.18 -18.37 1.50
N ILE A 163 -5.29 -18.53 0.19
CA ILE A 163 -6.56 -18.70 -0.51
C ILE A 163 -7.26 -20.00 -0.06
N GLN A 164 -6.53 -21.12 -0.01
CA GLN A 164 -7.09 -22.42 0.40
C GLN A 164 -7.60 -22.41 1.86
N LYS A 165 -6.98 -21.62 2.74
CA LYS A 165 -7.39 -21.45 4.13
C LYS A 165 -8.46 -20.38 4.33
N GLY A 166 -8.91 -19.72 3.26
CA GLY A 166 -9.91 -18.64 3.33
C GLY A 166 -9.42 -17.39 4.07
N ARG A 167 -8.10 -17.15 4.12
CA ARG A 167 -7.53 -15.94 4.75
C ARG A 167 -7.99 -14.67 4.02
N ALA A 168 -8.14 -13.59 4.77
CA ALA A 168 -8.45 -12.29 4.17
C ALA A 168 -7.38 -11.89 3.15
N GLN A 169 -7.82 -11.35 2.01
CA GLN A 169 -6.91 -10.93 0.93
C GLN A 169 -5.83 -9.97 1.43
N ILE A 170 -6.21 -9.03 2.33
CA ILE A 170 -5.27 -8.05 2.89
C ILE A 170 -4.16 -8.72 3.72
N GLU A 171 -4.46 -9.80 4.44
CA GLU A 171 -3.45 -10.54 5.22
C GLU A 171 -2.45 -11.23 4.30
N ILE A 172 -2.95 -11.87 3.22
CA ILE A 172 -2.10 -12.52 2.22
C ILE A 172 -1.22 -11.49 1.52
N GLN A 173 -1.78 -10.34 1.14
CA GLN A 173 -1.04 -9.23 0.52
C GLN A 173 0.03 -8.67 1.47
N ASN A 174 -0.27 -8.52 2.75
CA ASN A 174 0.70 -8.04 3.74
C ASN A 174 1.86 -9.03 3.93
N ASP A 175 1.59 -10.33 3.97
CA ASP A 175 2.63 -11.36 4.06
C ASP A 175 3.55 -11.34 2.82
N ILE A 176 2.95 -11.30 1.62
CA ILE A 176 3.70 -11.19 0.36
C ILE A 176 4.53 -9.91 0.35
N ARG A 177 3.93 -8.78 0.70
CA ARG A 177 4.60 -7.47 0.74
C ARG A 177 5.76 -7.47 1.73
N SER A 178 5.59 -8.03 2.92
CA SER A 178 6.64 -8.12 3.94
C SER A 178 7.87 -8.87 3.43
N ILE A 179 7.67 -9.96 2.69
CA ILE A 179 8.77 -10.74 2.12
C ILE A 179 9.34 -10.03 0.90
N PHE A 180 8.49 -9.63 -0.03
CA PHE A 180 8.94 -9.07 -1.30
C PHE A 180 9.63 -7.72 -1.11
N VAL A 181 8.95 -6.75 -0.49
CA VAL A 181 9.48 -5.40 -0.26
C VAL A 181 10.50 -5.37 0.88
N GLY A 182 10.25 -6.09 1.97
CA GLY A 182 11.10 -6.07 3.16
C GLY A 182 12.38 -6.91 3.07
N GLN A 183 12.41 -7.93 2.22
CA GLN A 183 13.54 -8.87 2.16
C GLN A 183 14.12 -9.01 0.75
N LEU A 184 13.29 -9.33 -0.25
CA LEU A 184 13.79 -9.68 -1.58
C LEU A 184 14.29 -8.47 -2.36
N ILE A 185 13.53 -7.39 -2.46
CA ILE A 185 13.93 -6.18 -3.19
C ILE A 185 15.28 -5.66 -2.68
N PRO A 186 15.48 -5.41 -1.37
CA PRO A 186 16.79 -4.95 -0.87
C PRO A 186 17.93 -5.89 -1.23
N THR A 187 17.70 -7.21 -1.15
CA THR A 187 18.71 -8.23 -1.48
C THR A 187 19.09 -8.20 -2.96
N TYR A 188 18.11 -8.05 -3.85
CA TYR A 188 18.37 -7.95 -5.30
C TYR A 188 19.06 -6.63 -5.66
N LEU A 189 18.58 -5.51 -5.12
CA LEU A 189 19.19 -4.19 -5.41
C LEU A 189 20.66 -4.14 -5.07
N LYS A 190 21.06 -4.73 -3.93
CA LYS A 190 22.47 -4.82 -3.49
C LYS A 190 23.39 -5.56 -4.48
N LYS A 191 22.83 -6.45 -5.28
CA LYS A 191 23.56 -7.28 -6.26
C LYS A 191 23.23 -6.93 -7.71
N SER A 192 22.40 -5.94 -7.94
CA SER A 192 21.91 -5.57 -9.27
C SER A 192 23.02 -5.02 -10.15
N PRO A 193 23.03 -5.35 -11.47
CA PRO A 193 23.86 -4.65 -12.45
C PRO A 193 23.54 -3.16 -12.50
N ASP A 194 24.55 -2.37 -12.89
CA ASP A 194 24.48 -0.91 -12.90
C ASP A 194 23.26 -0.39 -13.67
N GLU A 195 23.04 -0.86 -14.89
CA GLU A 195 21.94 -0.39 -15.74
C GLU A 195 20.55 -0.67 -15.13
N ALA A 196 20.33 -1.88 -14.58
CA ALA A 196 19.09 -2.25 -13.96
C ALA A 196 18.84 -1.44 -12.68
N LEU A 197 19.89 -1.23 -11.88
CA LEU A 197 19.82 -0.44 -10.64
C LEU A 197 19.53 1.04 -10.93
N ILE A 198 20.18 1.62 -11.93
CA ILE A 198 19.95 3.00 -12.37
C ILE A 198 18.51 3.16 -12.89
N ARG A 199 18.03 2.23 -13.72
CA ARG A 199 16.65 2.24 -14.22
C ARG A 199 15.64 2.19 -13.08
N TYR A 200 15.87 1.32 -12.10
CA TYR A 200 15.03 1.23 -10.91
C TYR A 200 14.95 2.57 -10.17
N TRP A 201 16.09 3.20 -9.89
CA TRP A 201 16.10 4.48 -9.18
C TRP A 201 15.51 5.64 -9.99
N HIS A 202 15.61 5.62 -11.32
CA HIS A 202 14.88 6.57 -12.16
C HIS A 202 13.37 6.41 -12.01
N SER A 203 12.86 5.17 -11.98
CA SER A 203 11.44 4.88 -11.73
C SER A 203 11.01 5.39 -10.35
N GLN A 204 11.76 5.06 -9.29
CA GLN A 204 11.44 5.50 -7.93
C GLN A 204 11.40 7.03 -7.79
N ILE A 205 12.33 7.75 -8.42
CA ILE A 205 12.33 9.22 -8.43
C ILE A 205 11.11 9.76 -9.19
N ALA A 206 10.71 9.15 -10.30
CA ALA A 206 9.53 9.56 -11.05
C ALA A 206 8.24 9.38 -10.22
N GLU A 207 8.11 8.28 -9.51
CA GLU A 207 7.02 8.02 -8.59
C GLU A 207 6.98 9.00 -7.43
N MET A 208 8.12 9.22 -6.76
CA MET A 208 8.24 10.21 -5.68
C MET A 208 7.84 11.62 -6.15
N LYS A 209 8.29 12.05 -7.34
CA LYS A 209 7.91 13.33 -7.92
C LYS A 209 6.41 13.43 -8.22
N HIS A 210 5.81 12.34 -8.68
CA HIS A 210 4.35 12.30 -8.91
C HIS A 210 3.59 12.39 -7.60
N LEU A 211 3.94 11.57 -6.61
CA LEU A 211 3.32 11.57 -5.29
C LEU A 211 3.47 12.91 -4.57
N ALA A 212 4.63 13.56 -4.68
CA ALA A 212 4.88 14.89 -4.10
C ALA A 212 3.94 15.96 -4.68
N LYS A 213 3.61 15.88 -5.98
CA LYS A 213 2.65 16.80 -6.62
C LYS A 213 1.22 16.61 -6.11
N LEU A 214 0.86 15.38 -5.74
CA LEU A 214 -0.45 15.10 -5.16
C LEU A 214 -0.51 15.52 -3.70
N ASN A 215 0.45 15.10 -2.91
CA ASN A 215 0.61 15.45 -1.49
C ASN A 215 2.05 15.12 -1.05
N PRO A 216 2.82 16.07 -0.48
CA PRO A 216 4.15 15.80 0.05
C PRO A 216 4.20 14.64 1.05
N GLN A 217 3.14 14.43 1.85
CA GLN A 217 3.05 13.30 2.78
C GLN A 217 3.08 11.95 2.05
N HIS A 218 2.42 11.81 0.90
CA HIS A 218 2.45 10.57 0.12
C HIS A 218 3.87 10.22 -0.35
N CYS A 219 4.63 11.23 -0.79
CA CYS A 219 6.02 11.02 -1.16
C CYS A 219 6.90 10.66 0.04
N ALA A 220 6.72 11.33 1.19
CA ALA A 220 7.46 11.01 2.40
C ALA A 220 7.14 9.60 2.91
N ASP A 221 5.87 9.20 2.91
CA ASP A 221 5.44 7.85 3.29
C ASP A 221 5.98 6.77 2.34
N PHE A 222 6.14 7.11 1.06
CA PHE A 222 6.76 6.23 0.07
C PHE A 222 8.26 6.08 0.28
N ALA A 223 8.99 7.19 0.49
CA ALA A 223 10.43 7.21 0.67
C ALA A 223 10.88 6.67 2.05
N PHE A 224 10.06 6.88 3.08
CA PHE A 224 10.32 6.51 4.48
C PHE A 224 9.13 5.77 5.09
N PRO A 225 8.85 4.54 4.65
CA PRO A 225 7.69 3.78 5.13
C PRO A 225 7.69 3.53 6.65
N GLN A 226 8.86 3.58 7.31
CA GLN A 226 9.00 3.48 8.76
C GLN A 226 8.44 4.70 9.52
N PHE A 227 8.26 5.84 8.85
CA PHE A 227 7.65 7.05 9.43
C PHE A 227 6.20 7.25 8.97
N ALA A 228 5.68 6.38 8.10
CA ALA A 228 4.34 6.50 7.54
C ALA A 228 3.26 6.46 8.64
N LYS A 229 2.37 7.45 8.64
CA LYS A 229 1.27 7.59 9.61
C LYS A 229 0.07 6.69 9.29
N SER A 230 0.02 6.12 8.08
CA SER A 230 -1.08 5.25 7.63
C SER A 230 -0.59 4.20 6.64
N ALA A 231 -1.18 3.01 6.67
CA ALA A 231 -0.93 1.95 5.69
C ALA A 231 -1.74 2.21 4.40
N GLN A 232 -1.44 3.32 3.71
CA GLN A 232 -2.10 3.65 2.45
C GLN A 232 -1.42 2.92 1.28
N ASP A 233 -2.23 2.39 0.36
CA ASP A 233 -1.73 1.80 -0.88
C ASP A 233 -1.39 2.92 -1.88
N LEU A 234 -0.15 3.43 -1.79
CA LEU A 234 0.34 4.53 -2.61
C LEU A 234 0.47 4.14 -4.10
N GLN A 235 0.61 2.86 -4.41
CA GLN A 235 0.69 2.38 -5.79
C GLN A 235 -0.57 2.72 -6.60
N ARG A 236 -1.74 2.75 -5.95
CA ARG A 236 -3.01 3.13 -6.60
C ARG A 236 -3.09 4.60 -7.01
N LEU A 237 -2.24 5.44 -6.44
CA LEU A 237 -2.17 6.86 -6.77
C LEU A 237 -1.28 7.13 -7.98
N LEU A 238 -0.48 6.15 -8.40
CA LEU A 238 0.43 6.28 -9.53
C LEU A 238 -0.31 6.09 -10.87
N PRO A 239 0.04 6.84 -11.91
CA PRO A 239 -0.40 6.57 -13.27
C PRO A 239 0.05 5.18 -13.74
N LYS A 240 -0.70 4.59 -14.66
CA LYS A 240 -0.44 3.22 -15.15
C LYS A 240 0.93 3.06 -15.83
N ASP A 241 1.42 4.10 -16.47
CA ASP A 241 2.75 4.12 -17.10
C ASP A 241 3.88 4.07 -16.06
N LEU A 242 3.75 4.79 -14.93
CA LEU A 242 4.71 4.70 -13.83
C LEU A 242 4.65 3.33 -13.15
N GLN A 243 3.46 2.80 -12.88
CA GLN A 243 3.30 1.44 -12.32
C GLN A 243 3.95 0.38 -13.24
N LYS A 244 3.77 0.53 -14.56
CA LYS A 244 4.38 -0.37 -15.53
C LYS A 244 5.90 -0.25 -15.54
N GLU A 245 6.44 0.96 -15.55
CA GLU A 245 7.90 1.19 -15.54
C GLU A 245 8.55 0.64 -14.26
N ASP A 246 7.92 0.82 -13.09
CA ASP A 246 8.40 0.23 -11.84
C ASP A 246 8.46 -1.30 -11.92
N MET A 247 7.40 -1.92 -12.41
CA MET A 247 7.34 -3.36 -12.60
C MET A 247 8.41 -3.87 -13.58
N ASP A 248 8.61 -3.16 -14.69
CA ASP A 248 9.62 -3.50 -15.70
C ASP A 248 11.05 -3.31 -15.14
N ALA A 249 11.28 -2.26 -14.35
CA ALA A 249 12.56 -1.99 -13.69
C ALA A 249 12.91 -3.05 -12.64
N LEU A 250 11.95 -3.41 -11.77
CA LEU A 250 12.12 -4.50 -10.80
C LEU A 250 12.37 -5.85 -11.48
N THR A 251 11.64 -6.13 -12.57
CA THR A 251 11.83 -7.35 -13.36
C THR A 251 13.26 -7.40 -13.96
N ALA A 252 13.77 -6.27 -14.45
CA ALA A 252 15.15 -6.15 -14.95
C ALA A 252 16.18 -6.37 -13.83
N VAL A 253 15.91 -5.89 -12.61
CA VAL A 253 16.77 -6.13 -11.43
C VAL A 253 16.86 -7.63 -11.12
N VAL A 254 15.72 -8.35 -11.01
CA VAL A 254 15.70 -9.80 -10.73
C VAL A 254 16.48 -10.56 -11.80
N LYS A 255 16.20 -10.30 -13.07
CA LYS A 255 16.91 -10.90 -14.22
C LYS A 255 18.39 -10.59 -14.17
N GLY A 256 18.74 -9.33 -13.93
CA GLY A 256 20.12 -8.86 -13.90
C GLY A 256 20.96 -9.53 -12.83
N VAL A 257 20.40 -9.69 -11.62
CA VAL A 257 21.08 -10.40 -10.52
C VAL A 257 21.35 -11.86 -10.86
N ALA A 258 20.45 -12.52 -11.55
CA ALA A 258 20.65 -13.92 -11.95
C ALA A 258 21.68 -14.11 -13.07
N THR A 259 21.80 -13.14 -13.99
CA THR A 259 22.65 -13.26 -15.18
C THR A 259 24.00 -12.58 -15.06
N ASN A 260 24.07 -11.50 -14.28
CA ASN A 260 25.29 -10.68 -14.13
C ASN A 260 25.31 -9.99 -12.75
N PRO A 261 25.37 -10.76 -11.62
CA PRO A 261 25.36 -10.16 -10.30
C PRO A 261 26.60 -9.30 -10.07
N GLN A 262 26.40 -8.16 -9.46
CA GLN A 262 27.49 -7.26 -9.06
C GLN A 262 27.83 -7.44 -7.58
N GLY A 263 29.12 -7.34 -7.26
CA GLY A 263 29.58 -7.37 -5.89
C GLY A 263 29.42 -5.99 -5.20
N TYR A 264 29.33 -6.02 -3.88
CA TYR A 264 29.52 -4.84 -3.06
C TYR A 264 31.01 -4.44 -3.12
N GLY A 265 31.25 -3.18 -3.44
CA GLY A 265 32.57 -2.60 -3.41
C GLY A 265 32.56 -1.31 -2.59
N SER A 266 33.47 -1.20 -1.61
CA SER A 266 33.79 0.09 -1.01
C SER A 266 35.19 0.47 -1.49
N SER A 267 35.31 1.54 -2.24
CA SER A 267 36.60 2.09 -2.65
C SER A 267 36.63 3.59 -2.35
N PRO A 268 37.83 4.17 -2.13
CA PRO A 268 37.97 5.62 -1.93
C PRO A 268 37.29 6.43 -3.03
N LYS A 269 37.26 5.91 -4.25
CA LYS A 269 36.64 6.56 -5.40
C LYS A 269 35.10 6.59 -5.27
N ILE A 270 34.46 5.52 -4.78
CA ILE A 270 33.01 5.47 -4.57
C ILE A 270 32.64 6.48 -3.48
N GLN A 271 33.39 6.55 -2.40
CA GLN A 271 33.18 7.53 -1.33
C GLN A 271 33.32 8.96 -1.84
N THR A 272 34.38 9.25 -2.60
CA THR A 272 34.56 10.58 -3.21
C THR A 272 33.42 10.95 -4.16
N ASP A 273 32.92 9.99 -4.95
CA ASP A 273 31.77 10.22 -5.85
C ASP A 273 30.48 10.51 -5.08
N LEU A 274 30.24 9.80 -3.96
CA LEU A 274 29.10 10.05 -3.07
C LEU A 274 29.23 11.41 -2.39
N GLU A 275 30.41 11.72 -1.81
CA GLU A 275 30.68 13.02 -1.20
C GLU A 275 30.48 14.18 -2.19
N ALA A 276 30.94 14.03 -3.43
CA ALA A 276 30.70 15.02 -4.48
C ALA A 276 29.21 15.18 -4.81
N ALA A 277 28.42 14.10 -4.83
CA ALA A 277 26.98 14.18 -5.01
C ALA A 277 26.30 14.90 -3.82
N VAL A 278 26.66 14.56 -2.59
CA VAL A 278 26.16 15.21 -1.36
C VAL A 278 26.52 16.70 -1.36
N MET A 279 27.73 17.07 -1.75
CA MET A 279 28.15 18.47 -1.84
C MET A 279 27.35 19.24 -2.89
N ARG A 280 27.01 18.64 -4.03
CA ARG A 280 26.12 19.27 -5.03
C ARG A 280 24.71 19.48 -4.48
N VAL A 281 24.19 18.50 -3.72
CA VAL A 281 22.91 18.67 -3.01
C VAL A 281 22.98 19.83 -2.03
N ALA A 282 24.03 19.89 -1.19
CA ALA A 282 24.21 20.97 -0.22
C ALA A 282 24.32 22.36 -0.86
N GLN A 283 24.97 22.46 -2.03
CA GLN A 283 25.08 23.71 -2.77
C GLN A 283 23.75 24.17 -3.36
N LYS A 284 22.95 23.24 -3.91
CA LYS A 284 21.64 23.55 -4.52
C LYS A 284 20.53 23.70 -3.49
N TYR A 285 20.60 22.92 -2.41
CA TYR A 285 19.57 22.78 -1.38
C TYR A 285 20.22 22.68 -0.01
N PRO A 286 20.72 23.80 0.58
CA PRO A 286 21.45 23.77 1.85
C PRO A 286 20.71 23.10 3.02
N TRP A 287 19.39 23.16 3.01
CA TRP A 287 18.52 22.52 4.00
C TRP A 287 18.49 20.98 3.87
N ALA A 288 18.76 20.42 2.68
CA ALA A 288 18.61 18.99 2.44
C ALA A 288 19.68 18.14 3.13
N LEU A 289 20.84 18.70 3.45
CA LEU A 289 21.94 17.97 4.06
C LEU A 289 21.59 17.42 5.45
N ASP A 290 21.01 18.26 6.30
CA ASP A 290 20.58 17.85 7.65
C ASP A 290 19.43 16.81 7.56
N VAL A 291 18.50 16.99 6.62
CA VAL A 291 17.41 16.03 6.39
C VAL A 291 17.93 14.65 5.98
N VAL A 292 18.93 14.60 5.08
CA VAL A 292 19.54 13.33 4.65
C VAL A 292 20.29 12.65 5.79
N GLN A 293 21.02 13.42 6.61
CA GLN A 293 21.79 12.88 7.73
C GLN A 293 20.91 12.48 8.92
N ASN A 294 19.83 13.20 9.17
CA ASN A 294 18.98 13.05 10.34
C ASN A 294 17.48 12.98 9.99
N PRO A 295 17.02 12.05 9.12
CA PRO A 295 15.65 12.04 8.62
C PRO A 295 14.60 11.93 9.74
N ALA A 296 14.92 11.28 10.86
CA ALA A 296 14.01 11.13 11.99
C ALA A 296 13.64 12.47 12.65
N ASN A 297 14.56 13.46 12.63
CA ASN A 297 14.31 14.80 13.16
C ASN A 297 13.32 15.60 12.27
N HIS A 298 13.13 15.18 11.03
CA HIS A 298 12.29 15.85 10.03
C HIS A 298 11.01 15.06 9.69
N LYS A 299 10.65 14.04 10.50
CA LYS A 299 9.47 13.19 10.26
C LYS A 299 8.16 13.94 10.15
N ASP A 300 8.06 15.14 10.71
CA ASP A 300 6.89 16.01 10.67
C ASP A 300 6.97 17.08 9.57
N ASP A 301 8.04 17.07 8.75
CA ASP A 301 8.20 17.90 7.55
C ASP A 301 8.31 16.99 6.30
N PRO A 302 7.17 16.50 5.79
CA PRO A 302 7.14 15.57 4.67
C PRO A 302 7.69 16.16 3.36
N ALA A 303 7.58 17.48 3.18
CA ALA A 303 8.09 18.15 1.98
C ALA A 303 9.62 18.12 1.93
N SER A 304 10.26 18.42 3.05
CA SER A 304 11.72 18.35 3.18
C SER A 304 12.23 16.92 3.08
N LEU A 305 11.59 15.96 3.77
CA LEU A 305 11.95 14.53 3.65
C LEU A 305 11.94 14.06 2.19
N CYS A 306 10.83 14.28 1.50
CA CYS A 306 10.66 13.90 0.10
C CYS A 306 11.68 14.60 -0.81
N GLY A 307 11.80 15.93 -0.68
CA GLY A 307 12.69 16.74 -1.50
C GLY A 307 14.16 16.37 -1.36
N ALA A 308 14.62 16.08 -0.13
CA ALA A 308 16.00 15.70 0.15
C ALA A 308 16.38 14.35 -0.49
N VAL A 309 15.49 13.35 -0.42
CA VAL A 309 15.72 12.05 -1.05
C VAL A 309 15.75 12.18 -2.57
N ILE A 310 14.78 12.87 -3.18
CA ILE A 310 14.77 13.12 -4.62
C ILE A 310 16.03 13.84 -5.05
N ALA A 311 16.49 14.86 -4.32
CA ALA A 311 17.70 15.60 -4.63
C ALA A 311 18.94 14.71 -4.59
N LEU A 312 19.12 13.93 -3.51
CA LEU A 312 20.29 13.05 -3.34
C LEU A 312 20.37 12.02 -4.46
N TYR A 313 19.34 11.24 -4.67
CA TYR A 313 19.35 10.19 -5.70
C TYR A 313 19.45 10.77 -7.12
N SER A 314 18.87 11.96 -7.37
CA SER A 314 19.05 12.64 -8.65
C SER A 314 20.50 13.04 -8.90
N GLU A 315 21.24 13.53 -7.90
CA GLU A 315 22.66 13.88 -8.03
C GLU A 315 23.56 12.63 -8.16
N VAL A 316 23.20 11.52 -7.52
CA VAL A 316 23.92 10.24 -7.70
C VAL A 316 23.70 9.71 -9.13
N LEU A 317 22.49 9.77 -9.65
CA LEU A 317 22.17 9.36 -11.02
C LEU A 317 22.81 10.29 -12.08
N ALA A 318 23.10 11.53 -11.74
CA ALA A 318 23.78 12.49 -12.61
C ALA A 318 25.31 12.28 -12.69
N ILE A 319 25.89 11.32 -11.98
CA ILE A 319 27.31 10.96 -12.12
C ILE A 319 27.58 10.50 -13.56
N PRO A 320 28.55 11.08 -14.28
CA PRO A 320 28.68 10.93 -15.74
C PRO A 320 29.02 9.52 -16.25
N ASN A 321 29.17 8.55 -15.39
CA ASN A 321 29.48 7.17 -15.77
C ASN A 321 28.55 6.20 -15.03
N SER A 322 27.80 5.39 -15.79
CA SER A 322 26.81 4.44 -15.24
C SER A 322 27.43 3.46 -14.24
N SER A 323 28.63 2.95 -14.51
CA SER A 323 29.31 2.05 -13.56
C SER A 323 29.67 2.75 -12.24
N ARG A 324 30.03 4.04 -12.28
CA ARG A 324 30.29 4.82 -11.06
C ARG A 324 29.00 5.13 -10.32
N SER A 325 27.95 5.57 -11.03
CA SER A 325 26.62 5.81 -10.46
C SER A 325 26.06 4.52 -9.84
N GLY A 326 26.09 3.41 -10.55
CA GLY A 326 25.65 2.11 -10.05
C GLY A 326 26.43 1.63 -8.82
N ALA A 327 27.76 1.84 -8.81
CA ALA A 327 28.61 1.51 -7.65
C ALA A 327 28.25 2.34 -6.42
N VAL A 328 28.00 3.65 -6.57
CA VAL A 328 27.55 4.54 -5.48
C VAL A 328 26.18 4.12 -4.97
N LEU A 329 25.23 3.82 -5.86
CA LEU A 329 23.89 3.34 -5.46
C LEU A 329 23.97 2.03 -4.65
N ARG A 330 24.79 1.06 -5.06
CA ARG A 330 24.99 -0.18 -4.28
C ARG A 330 25.67 0.08 -2.94
N TYR A 331 26.62 1.01 -2.90
CA TYR A 331 27.26 1.41 -1.64
C TYR A 331 26.23 1.96 -0.65
N MET A 332 25.39 2.91 -1.08
CA MET A 332 24.32 3.51 -0.25
C MET A 332 23.31 2.48 0.26
N LEU A 333 23.07 1.39 -0.47
CA LEU A 333 22.15 0.31 -0.05
C LEU A 333 22.76 -0.65 0.98
N ASN A 334 24.07 -0.58 1.24
CA ASN A 334 24.78 -1.48 2.14
C ASN A 334 25.23 -0.80 3.45
N GLU A 335 25.18 0.54 3.50
CA GLU A 335 25.35 1.32 4.73
C GLU A 335 24.07 1.39 5.55
#